data_ca8aa6235b260e252283326265521dd4
#
_entry.id   ca8aa6235b260e252283326265521dd4
#
_cell.length_a   1.000
_cell.length_b   1.000
_cell.length_c   1.000
_cell.angle_alpha   90.00
_cell.angle_beta   90.00
_cell.angle_gamma   90.00
#
_symmetry.space_group_name_H-M   'P 1'
#
loop_
_entity.id
_entity.type
_entity.pdbx_description
1 polymer ?
#
loop_
_entity_poly.entity_id
_entity_poly.type
_entity_poly.pdbx_seq_one_letter_code
_entity_poly.pdbx_strand_id
1 'polypeptide(L)'
;YRITGLVQGVGFRPTLWRVAHALKLTGEVWNDAEGVGTILEGNVDVLDRFEEELRKTVRDEAPLARIDSVELVQTTPALGSTDFVITASRQGTAHTMVTPDAATCRACAIEMFTPGNRRWRYAFTNCTHCGPRFTITRSIPYDRPMTSMASFAMCSDCRHEYDDPADRRFHAQPNACPILSLIHISEPTRPY
;
A
#
# COMPACT_ATOMS: atom_id res chain seq x y z
N TYR A 1 -16.50 7.57 -3.38
CA TYR A 1 -16.81 6.50 -2.42
C TYR A 1 -15.97 6.64 -1.16
N ARG A 2 -16.53 6.16 -0.06
CA ARG A 2 -15.85 5.93 1.21
C ARG A 2 -15.79 4.45 1.48
N ILE A 3 -14.58 3.94 1.81
CA ILE A 3 -14.37 2.51 2.10
C ILE A 3 -13.79 2.38 3.50
N THR A 4 -14.46 1.60 4.34
CA THR A 4 -14.06 1.37 5.73
C THR A 4 -13.71 -0.09 5.99
N GLY A 5 -13.01 -0.34 7.10
CA GLY A 5 -12.53 -1.66 7.50
C GLY A 5 -11.02 -1.71 7.75
N LEU A 6 -10.42 -2.88 7.61
CA LEU A 6 -8.97 -3.04 7.64
C LEU A 6 -8.41 -2.78 6.23
N VAL A 7 -8.29 -1.48 5.88
CA VAL A 7 -7.99 -1.02 4.52
C VAL A 7 -6.71 -0.18 4.42
N GLN A 8 -6.01 0.05 5.54
CA GLN A 8 -4.72 0.74 5.54
C GLN A 8 -3.58 -0.19 5.95
N GLY A 9 -2.41 -0.07 5.33
CA GLY A 9 -1.25 -0.91 5.61
C GLY A 9 -1.33 -2.36 5.08
N VAL A 10 -2.32 -2.67 4.26
CA VAL A 10 -2.61 -4.02 3.73
C VAL A 10 -2.51 -4.12 2.22
N GLY A 11 -1.94 -3.12 1.55
CA GLY A 11 -1.87 -3.06 0.09
C GLY A 11 -3.18 -2.64 -0.59
N PHE A 12 -4.12 -2.06 0.16
CA PHE A 12 -5.46 -1.75 -0.35
C PHE A 12 -5.46 -0.71 -1.47
N ARG A 13 -4.75 0.43 -1.31
CA ARG A 13 -4.64 1.45 -2.37
C ARG A 13 -4.03 0.90 -3.67
N PRO A 14 -2.92 0.14 -3.64
CA PRO A 14 -2.41 -0.60 -4.80
C PRO A 14 -3.44 -1.53 -5.46
N THR A 15 -4.20 -2.27 -4.66
CA THR A 15 -5.24 -3.17 -5.18
C THR A 15 -6.38 -2.40 -5.83
N LEU A 16 -6.88 -1.34 -5.20
CA LEU A 16 -7.91 -0.47 -5.78
C LEU A 16 -7.41 0.19 -7.07
N TRP A 17 -6.15 0.64 -7.11
CA TRP A 17 -5.52 1.17 -8.32
C TRP A 17 -5.57 0.16 -9.48
N ARG A 18 -5.21 -1.12 -9.22
CA ARG A 18 -5.29 -2.17 -10.26
C ARG A 18 -6.73 -2.42 -10.73
N VAL A 19 -7.69 -2.43 -9.82
CA VAL A 19 -9.12 -2.58 -10.15
C VAL A 19 -9.59 -1.42 -11.04
N ALA A 20 -9.27 -0.17 -10.68
CA ALA A 20 -9.64 1.00 -11.45
C ALA A 20 -9.06 0.95 -12.88
N HIS A 21 -7.77 0.59 -13.03
CA HIS A 21 -7.13 0.44 -14.33
C HIS A 21 -7.73 -0.71 -15.16
N ALA A 22 -8.01 -1.87 -14.55
CA ALA A 22 -8.65 -2.99 -15.22
C ALA A 22 -10.05 -2.64 -15.74
N LEU A 23 -10.77 -1.81 -15.01
CA LEU A 23 -12.08 -1.28 -15.37
C LEU A 23 -12.02 -0.03 -16.26
N LYS A 24 -10.82 0.47 -16.57
CA LYS A 24 -10.61 1.73 -17.32
C LYS A 24 -11.30 2.94 -16.69
N LEU A 25 -11.32 2.98 -15.36
CA LEU A 25 -11.78 4.11 -14.58
C LEU A 25 -10.63 5.09 -14.36
N THR A 26 -10.96 6.39 -14.31
CA THR A 26 -10.02 7.46 -13.96
C THR A 26 -10.39 8.07 -12.60
N GLY A 27 -9.50 8.90 -12.03
CA GLY A 27 -9.72 9.54 -10.74
C GLY A 27 -8.58 9.37 -9.75
N GLU A 28 -8.91 9.25 -8.46
CA GLU A 28 -7.89 9.15 -7.42
C GLU A 28 -8.32 8.31 -6.21
N VAL A 29 -7.33 7.81 -5.47
CA VAL A 29 -7.50 7.14 -4.18
C VAL A 29 -6.52 7.67 -3.14
N TRP A 30 -7.00 7.87 -1.91
CA TRP A 30 -6.19 8.31 -0.75
C TRP A 30 -6.58 7.59 0.52
N ASN A 31 -5.66 7.58 1.49
CA ASN A 31 -6.01 7.26 2.87
C ASN A 31 -6.41 8.54 3.61
N ASP A 32 -7.28 8.40 4.59
CA ASP A 32 -7.55 9.43 5.59
C ASP A 32 -7.83 8.82 6.96
N ALA A 33 -8.27 9.64 7.90
CA ALA A 33 -8.51 9.20 9.26
C ALA A 33 -9.70 8.23 9.42
N GLU A 34 -10.59 8.15 8.44
CA GLU A 34 -11.81 7.30 8.47
C GLU A 34 -11.64 6.00 7.68
N GLY A 35 -10.62 5.92 6.80
CA GLY A 35 -10.38 4.75 5.96
C GLY A 35 -9.73 5.09 4.63
N VAL A 36 -10.39 4.74 3.53
CA VAL A 36 -9.97 5.04 2.16
C VAL A 36 -11.06 5.83 1.45
N GLY A 37 -10.70 7.00 0.92
CA GLY A 37 -11.54 7.76 -0.01
C GLY A 37 -11.11 7.50 -1.45
N THR A 38 -12.07 7.49 -2.38
CA THR A 38 -11.77 7.43 -3.80
C THR A 38 -12.78 8.23 -4.62
N ILE A 39 -12.30 8.88 -5.66
CA ILE A 39 -13.11 9.45 -6.73
C ILE A 39 -12.92 8.57 -7.95
N LEU A 40 -14.02 8.17 -8.58
CA LEU A 40 -14.02 7.32 -9.77
C LEU A 40 -14.82 8.01 -10.86
N GLU A 41 -14.25 8.09 -12.04
CA GLU A 41 -14.87 8.61 -13.24
C GLU A 41 -14.89 7.54 -14.33
N GLY A 42 -16.03 7.36 -14.97
CA GLY A 42 -16.19 6.38 -16.04
C GLY A 42 -17.63 6.16 -16.45
N ASN A 43 -17.86 5.12 -17.24
CA ASN A 43 -19.20 4.72 -17.65
C ASN A 43 -20.00 4.21 -16.45
N VAL A 44 -21.27 4.59 -16.34
CA VAL A 44 -22.17 4.21 -15.24
C VAL A 44 -22.24 2.70 -15.05
N ASP A 45 -22.38 1.91 -16.11
CA ASP A 45 -22.43 0.45 -16.04
C ASP A 45 -21.14 -0.17 -15.48
N VAL A 46 -20.01 0.53 -15.61
CA VAL A 46 -18.71 0.10 -15.06
C VAL A 46 -18.61 0.50 -13.60
N LEU A 47 -19.07 1.71 -13.24
CA LEU A 47 -19.11 2.18 -11.86
C LEU A 47 -20.03 1.31 -11.00
N ASP A 48 -21.16 0.84 -11.53
CA ASP A 48 -22.08 -0.07 -10.82
C ASP A 48 -21.45 -1.42 -10.48
N ARG A 49 -20.46 -1.89 -11.26
CA ARG A 49 -19.72 -3.14 -11.02
C ARG A 49 -18.45 -2.95 -10.16
N PHE A 50 -18.05 -1.73 -9.91
CA PHE A 50 -16.80 -1.44 -9.22
C PHE A 50 -16.71 -2.11 -7.85
N GLU A 51 -17.76 -2.03 -7.03
CA GLU A 51 -17.74 -2.61 -5.69
C GLU A 51 -17.56 -4.13 -5.72
N GLU A 52 -18.26 -4.83 -6.61
CA GLU A 52 -18.16 -6.27 -6.75
C GLU A 52 -16.75 -6.70 -7.16
N GLU A 53 -16.18 -6.04 -8.19
CA GLU A 53 -14.82 -6.33 -8.66
C GLU A 53 -13.76 -5.98 -7.60
N LEU A 54 -13.95 -4.88 -6.85
CA LEU A 54 -13.07 -4.52 -5.75
C LEU A 54 -13.08 -5.60 -4.66
N ARG A 55 -14.25 -6.03 -4.20
CA ARG A 55 -14.39 -7.06 -3.15
C ARG A 55 -13.78 -8.39 -3.59
N LYS A 56 -13.96 -8.77 -4.85
CA LYS A 56 -13.36 -9.97 -5.44
C LYS A 56 -11.84 -9.86 -5.46
N THR A 57 -11.30 -8.80 -6.04
CA THR A 57 -9.85 -8.60 -6.15
C THR A 57 -9.16 -8.48 -4.79
N VAL A 58 -9.78 -7.77 -3.83
CA VAL A 58 -9.26 -7.67 -2.46
C VAL A 58 -9.16 -9.04 -1.80
N ARG A 59 -10.16 -9.91 -1.93
CA ARG A 59 -10.15 -11.27 -1.40
C ARG A 59 -9.01 -12.12 -1.99
N ASP A 60 -8.74 -11.95 -3.30
CA ASP A 60 -7.77 -12.76 -4.02
C ASP A 60 -6.33 -12.26 -3.87
N GLU A 61 -6.13 -10.93 -3.81
CA GLU A 61 -4.80 -10.31 -3.90
C GLU A 61 -4.34 -9.59 -2.62
N ALA A 62 -5.25 -9.23 -1.71
CA ALA A 62 -4.93 -8.50 -0.48
C ALA A 62 -5.41 -9.24 0.78
N PRO A 63 -4.83 -10.40 1.11
CA PRO A 63 -5.36 -11.31 2.14
C PRO A 63 -5.41 -10.72 3.55
N LEU A 64 -4.73 -9.62 3.81
CA LEU A 64 -4.78 -8.90 5.09
C LEU A 64 -5.89 -7.84 5.12
N ALA A 65 -6.45 -7.47 3.96
CA ALA A 65 -7.49 -6.47 3.88
C ALA A 65 -8.85 -7.04 4.25
N ARG A 66 -9.69 -6.19 4.86
CA ARG A 66 -11.10 -6.48 5.12
C ARG A 66 -11.92 -5.23 4.84
N ILE A 67 -12.89 -5.35 3.95
CA ILE A 67 -13.84 -4.28 3.64
C ILE A 67 -15.08 -4.47 4.52
N ASP A 68 -15.34 -3.54 5.41
CA ASP A 68 -16.54 -3.51 6.24
C ASP A 68 -17.69 -2.79 5.49
N SER A 69 -17.42 -1.61 4.89
CA SER A 69 -18.40 -0.92 4.04
C SER A 69 -17.76 -0.29 2.80
N VAL A 70 -18.58 -0.14 1.76
CA VAL A 70 -18.32 0.71 0.59
C VAL A 70 -19.53 1.61 0.42
N GLU A 71 -19.36 2.90 0.61
CA GLU A 71 -20.44 3.87 0.60
C GLU A 71 -20.26 4.87 -0.54
N LEU A 72 -21.29 5.04 -1.36
CA LEU A 72 -21.36 6.12 -2.33
C LEU A 72 -21.70 7.42 -1.58
N VAL A 73 -20.70 8.27 -1.38
CA VAL A 73 -20.86 9.52 -0.62
C VAL A 73 -21.53 10.60 -1.46
N GLN A 74 -21.13 10.70 -2.74
CA GLN A 74 -21.62 11.74 -3.63
C GLN A 74 -21.44 11.33 -5.09
N THR A 75 -22.36 11.76 -5.94
CA THR A 75 -22.22 11.71 -7.40
C THR A 75 -22.12 13.14 -7.92
N THR A 76 -21.12 13.38 -8.78
CA THR A 76 -20.86 14.68 -9.41
C THR A 76 -20.68 14.50 -10.92
N PRO A 77 -20.81 15.55 -11.73
CA PRO A 77 -20.33 15.52 -13.11
C PRO A 77 -18.85 15.14 -13.14
N ALA A 78 -18.42 14.50 -14.23
CA ALA A 78 -17.03 14.12 -14.44
C ALA A 78 -16.09 15.32 -14.29
N LEU A 79 -14.97 15.15 -13.59
CA LEU A 79 -13.97 16.18 -13.34
C LEU A 79 -12.94 16.26 -14.47
N GLY A 80 -12.97 15.28 -15.39
CA GLY A 80 -12.06 15.20 -16.52
C GLY A 80 -10.70 14.61 -16.21
N SER A 81 -10.63 13.73 -15.21
CA SER A 81 -9.41 12.98 -14.89
C SER A 81 -8.97 12.13 -16.07
N THR A 82 -7.67 12.16 -16.39
CA THR A 82 -7.10 11.41 -17.53
C THR A 82 -6.50 10.07 -17.15
N ASP A 83 -6.26 9.86 -15.84
CA ASP A 83 -5.66 8.65 -15.29
C ASP A 83 -6.23 8.36 -13.90
N PHE A 84 -5.93 7.18 -13.35
CA PHE A 84 -6.23 6.86 -11.96
C PHE A 84 -4.95 6.85 -11.13
N VAL A 85 -4.88 7.68 -10.08
CA VAL A 85 -3.66 7.92 -9.31
C VAL A 85 -3.85 7.65 -7.81
N ILE A 86 -2.77 7.22 -7.15
CA ILE A 86 -2.69 7.18 -5.69
C ILE A 86 -2.16 8.52 -5.21
N THR A 87 -2.99 9.27 -4.48
CA THR A 87 -2.62 10.59 -3.95
C THR A 87 -2.18 10.52 -2.49
N ALA A 88 -1.61 11.62 -2.01
CA ALA A 88 -1.18 11.76 -0.62
C ALA A 88 -2.37 11.59 0.33
N SER A 89 -2.08 11.01 1.51
CA SER A 89 -3.10 10.85 2.54
C SER A 89 -3.58 12.20 3.06
N ARG A 90 -4.88 12.28 3.37
CA ARG A 90 -5.53 13.47 3.92
C ARG A 90 -5.61 13.38 5.45
N GLN A 91 -5.32 14.47 6.14
CA GLN A 91 -5.36 14.51 7.60
C GLN A 91 -6.79 14.59 8.13
N GLY A 92 -7.00 14.08 9.36
CA GLY A 92 -8.28 14.13 10.07
C GLY A 92 -8.17 13.49 11.45
N THR A 93 -9.25 13.51 12.23
CA THR A 93 -9.31 12.79 13.53
C THR A 93 -9.39 11.28 13.27
N ALA A 94 -8.43 10.52 13.79
CA ALA A 94 -8.28 9.10 13.49
C ALA A 94 -9.43 8.25 14.03
N HIS A 95 -10.11 7.53 13.13
CA HIS A 95 -11.14 6.53 13.44
C HIS A 95 -10.85 5.16 12.82
N THR A 96 -9.75 5.01 12.06
CA THR A 96 -9.37 3.74 11.43
C THR A 96 -8.42 2.93 12.31
N MET A 97 -8.46 1.61 12.16
CA MET A 97 -7.59 0.70 12.91
C MET A 97 -6.20 0.62 12.30
N VAL A 98 -5.17 0.49 13.15
CA VAL A 98 -3.82 0.16 12.72
C VAL A 98 -3.74 -1.35 12.46
N THR A 99 -3.30 -1.72 11.27
CA THR A 99 -3.10 -3.12 10.90
C THR A 99 -2.02 -3.76 11.77
N PRO A 100 -2.23 -4.96 12.32
CA PRO A 100 -1.19 -5.73 12.98
C PRO A 100 0.00 -6.04 12.07
N ASP A 101 1.15 -6.31 12.66
CA ASP A 101 2.31 -6.84 11.92
C ASP A 101 1.96 -8.20 11.31
N ALA A 102 2.47 -8.46 10.12
CA ALA A 102 2.23 -9.70 9.41
C ALA A 102 3.53 -10.50 9.24
N ALA A 103 3.46 -11.81 9.44
CA ALA A 103 4.58 -12.71 9.20
C ALA A 103 5.08 -12.62 7.76
N THR A 104 6.37 -12.90 7.55
CA THR A 104 6.98 -12.91 6.22
C THR A 104 6.21 -13.84 5.27
N CYS A 105 5.72 -13.30 4.16
CA CYS A 105 5.00 -14.08 3.16
C CYS A 105 5.94 -15.01 2.37
N ARG A 106 5.36 -16.07 1.75
CA ARG A 106 6.12 -17.05 0.98
C ARG A 106 7.02 -16.41 -0.10
N ALA A 107 6.52 -15.42 -0.82
CA ALA A 107 7.27 -14.76 -1.88
C ALA A 107 8.49 -13.99 -1.33
N CYS A 108 8.36 -13.28 -0.22
CA CYS A 108 9.48 -12.62 0.46
C CYS A 108 10.47 -13.64 1.06
N ALA A 109 10.00 -14.77 1.58
CA ALA A 109 10.86 -15.84 2.04
C ALA A 109 11.68 -16.45 0.88
N ILE A 110 11.05 -16.69 -0.27
CA ILE A 110 11.76 -17.18 -1.47
C ILE A 110 12.88 -16.20 -1.86
N GLU A 111 12.59 -14.90 -1.95
CA GLU A 111 13.63 -13.90 -2.27
C GLU A 111 14.80 -13.93 -1.28
N MET A 112 14.49 -14.04 0.02
CA MET A 112 15.48 -14.04 1.11
C MET A 112 16.37 -15.29 1.07
N PHE A 113 15.87 -16.43 0.60
CA PHE A 113 16.61 -17.70 0.53
C PHE A 113 17.13 -18.03 -0.86
N THR A 114 16.92 -17.20 -1.88
CA THR A 114 17.42 -17.43 -3.24
C THR A 114 18.76 -16.75 -3.43
N PRO A 115 19.88 -17.52 -3.60
CA PRO A 115 21.17 -16.95 -3.94
C PRO A 115 21.12 -16.10 -5.21
N GLY A 116 21.78 -14.95 -5.22
CA GLY A 116 21.76 -14.01 -6.34
C GLY A 116 20.59 -13.02 -6.33
N ASN A 117 19.55 -13.22 -5.51
CA ASN A 117 18.53 -12.21 -5.30
C ASN A 117 19.12 -11.03 -4.52
N ARG A 118 18.74 -9.80 -4.86
CA ARG A 118 19.22 -8.59 -4.15
C ARG A 118 18.87 -8.55 -2.66
N ARG A 119 17.90 -9.37 -2.22
CA ARG A 119 17.48 -9.53 -0.82
C ARG A 119 17.92 -10.84 -0.19
N TRP A 120 18.85 -11.53 -0.84
CA TRP A 120 19.39 -12.76 -0.28
C TRP A 120 19.99 -12.52 1.10
N ARG A 121 19.53 -13.30 2.09
CA ARG A 121 19.90 -13.18 3.51
C ARG A 121 19.57 -11.84 4.17
N TYR A 122 18.68 -11.04 3.58
CA TYR A 122 18.28 -9.77 4.16
C TYR A 122 17.04 -9.94 5.06
N ALA A 123 17.25 -9.88 6.38
CA ALA A 123 16.21 -10.17 7.39
C ALA A 123 15.01 -9.18 7.38
N PHE A 124 15.22 -7.94 6.90
CA PHE A 124 14.15 -6.93 6.82
C PHE A 124 13.36 -6.95 5.50
N THR A 125 13.40 -8.08 4.79
CA THR A 125 12.62 -8.27 3.56
C THR A 125 11.14 -8.27 3.85
N ASN A 126 10.39 -7.41 3.17
CA ASN A 126 8.95 -7.27 3.29
C ASN A 126 8.32 -6.83 1.97
N CYS A 127 6.98 -6.80 1.91
CA CYS A 127 6.21 -6.25 0.80
C CYS A 127 4.88 -5.67 1.28
N THR A 128 3.95 -5.34 0.38
CA THR A 128 2.61 -4.82 0.74
C THR A 128 1.77 -5.80 1.57
N HIS A 129 2.09 -7.10 1.55
CA HIS A 129 1.31 -8.16 2.21
C HIS A 129 2.01 -8.76 3.43
N CYS A 130 3.20 -8.30 3.83
CA CYS A 130 3.91 -8.85 4.99
C CYS A 130 4.86 -7.83 5.61
N GLY A 131 5.37 -8.16 6.81
CA GLY A 131 6.30 -7.33 7.56
C GLY A 131 5.60 -6.38 8.53
N PRO A 132 6.34 -5.41 9.09
CA PRO A 132 5.87 -4.55 10.15
C PRO A 132 4.79 -3.55 9.66
N ARG A 133 3.83 -3.27 10.53
CA ARG A 133 2.75 -2.28 10.38
C ARG A 133 2.58 -1.51 11.69
N PHE A 134 1.98 -2.18 12.69
CA PHE A 134 1.73 -1.60 14.01
C PHE A 134 3.03 -1.12 14.66
N THR A 135 4.07 -1.97 14.67
CA THR A 135 5.35 -1.67 15.33
C THR A 135 6.11 -0.50 14.73
N ILE A 136 5.84 -0.12 13.49
CA ILE A 136 6.49 1.02 12.84
C ILE A 136 5.59 2.26 12.76
N THR A 137 4.29 2.15 13.03
CA THR A 137 3.33 3.26 12.92
C THR A 137 3.51 4.26 14.04
N ARG A 138 3.63 5.53 13.72
CA ARG A 138 3.69 6.66 14.67
C ARG A 138 2.36 7.39 14.77
N SER A 139 1.65 7.51 13.66
CA SER A 139 0.34 8.14 13.57
C SER A 139 -0.43 7.67 12.35
N ILE A 140 -1.72 8.00 12.30
CA ILE A 140 -2.62 7.76 11.17
C ILE A 140 -2.84 9.09 10.42
N PRO A 141 -3.02 9.06 9.11
CA PRO A 141 -3.13 7.90 8.19
C PRO A 141 -1.80 7.16 7.98
N TYR A 142 -1.90 5.85 7.64
CA TYR A 142 -0.73 5.01 7.44
C TYR A 142 -0.01 5.34 6.13
N ASP A 143 1.01 6.14 6.24
CA ASP A 143 1.94 6.50 5.16
C ASP A 143 3.37 6.53 5.67
N ARG A 144 4.36 6.35 4.78
CA ARG A 144 5.78 6.27 5.16
C ARG A 144 6.26 7.43 6.04
N PRO A 145 5.90 8.71 5.78
CA PRO A 145 6.25 9.81 6.67
C PRO A 145 5.70 9.67 8.10
N MET A 146 4.58 8.95 8.26
CA MET A 146 3.91 8.70 9.55
C MET A 146 4.37 7.38 10.20
N THR A 147 5.49 6.83 9.75
CA THR A 147 6.13 5.63 10.30
C THR A 147 7.56 5.90 10.75
N SER A 148 8.15 4.96 11.52
CA SER A 148 9.58 4.99 11.83
C SER A 148 10.47 4.86 10.57
N MET A 149 9.91 4.42 9.44
CA MET A 149 10.61 4.31 8.16
C MET A 149 10.85 5.64 7.45
N ALA A 150 10.29 6.76 7.94
CA ALA A 150 10.43 8.09 7.34
C ALA A 150 11.90 8.51 7.16
N SER A 151 12.77 8.17 8.11
CA SER A 151 14.20 8.51 8.09
C SER A 151 15.07 7.58 7.23
N PHE A 152 14.51 6.46 6.74
CA PHE A 152 15.27 5.48 5.96
C PHE A 152 15.08 5.70 4.47
N ALA A 153 16.13 6.19 3.81
CA ALA A 153 16.15 6.42 2.37
C ALA A 153 16.01 5.10 1.59
N MET A 154 15.46 5.19 0.39
CA MET A 154 15.44 4.10 -0.59
C MET A 154 16.48 4.39 -1.67
N CYS A 155 17.29 3.37 -2.07
CA CYS A 155 18.12 3.46 -3.26
C CYS A 155 17.23 3.48 -4.53
N SER A 156 17.84 3.74 -5.70
CA SER A 156 17.12 3.80 -6.98
C SER A 156 16.24 2.57 -7.23
N ASP A 157 16.78 1.37 -7.02
CA ASP A 157 16.03 0.14 -7.26
C ASP A 157 14.84 -0.03 -6.29
N CYS A 158 15.06 0.27 -4.98
CA CYS A 158 13.97 0.23 -4.00
C CYS A 158 12.91 1.30 -4.28
N ARG A 159 13.31 2.44 -4.83
CA ARG A 159 12.40 3.50 -5.26
C ARG A 159 11.61 3.04 -6.48
N HIS A 160 12.28 2.42 -7.47
CA HIS A 160 11.61 1.87 -8.65
C HIS A 160 10.55 0.82 -8.25
N GLU A 161 10.91 -0.16 -7.41
CA GLU A 161 9.94 -1.14 -6.89
C GLU A 161 8.77 -0.50 -6.12
N TYR A 162 9.03 0.59 -5.41
CA TYR A 162 8.00 1.32 -4.66
C TYR A 162 7.05 2.09 -5.57
N ASP A 163 7.52 2.60 -6.69
CA ASP A 163 6.76 3.43 -7.63
C ASP A 163 6.15 2.60 -8.78
N ASP A 164 6.60 1.34 -9.00
CA ASP A 164 6.11 0.46 -10.05
C ASP A 164 4.82 -0.28 -9.63
N PRO A 165 3.67 -0.01 -10.29
CA PRO A 165 2.40 -0.69 -10.00
C PRO A 165 2.42 -2.20 -10.20
N ALA A 166 3.34 -2.73 -11.02
CA ALA A 166 3.51 -4.16 -11.25
C ALA A 166 4.33 -4.85 -10.15
N ASP A 167 5.08 -4.09 -9.33
CA ASP A 167 5.90 -4.66 -8.27
C ASP A 167 5.09 -4.95 -6.99
N ARG A 168 5.46 -6.02 -6.29
CA ARG A 168 4.87 -6.40 -5.00
C ARG A 168 5.13 -5.39 -3.88
N ARG A 169 6.02 -4.43 -4.10
CA ARG A 169 6.38 -3.35 -3.17
C ARG A 169 5.80 -2.01 -3.57
N PHE A 170 4.92 -2.00 -4.57
CA PHE A 170 4.20 -0.80 -4.96
C PHE A 170 3.51 -0.16 -3.75
N HIS A 171 3.93 1.06 -3.38
CA HIS A 171 3.49 1.77 -2.16
C HIS A 171 3.65 0.97 -0.84
N ALA A 172 4.59 0.01 -0.77
CA ALA A 172 4.89 -0.70 0.48
C ALA A 172 5.61 0.23 1.48
N GLN A 173 4.86 0.83 2.40
CA GLN A 173 5.39 1.80 3.35
C GLN A 173 6.57 1.27 4.20
N PRO A 174 6.58 -0.04 4.62
CA PRO A 174 7.68 -0.60 5.38
C PRO A 174 8.90 -0.99 4.53
N ASN A 175 8.90 -0.74 3.19
CA ASN A 175 9.99 -1.18 2.32
C ASN A 175 11.34 -0.73 2.87
N ALA A 176 12.21 -1.72 3.18
CA ALA A 176 13.54 -1.54 3.71
C ALA A 176 14.58 -1.86 2.63
N CYS A 177 15.54 -0.95 2.44
CA CYS A 177 16.56 -1.07 1.40
C CYS A 177 17.70 -2.00 1.86
N PRO A 178 18.04 -3.08 1.13
CA PRO A 178 19.15 -3.95 1.50
C PRO A 178 20.54 -3.29 1.32
N ILE A 179 20.64 -2.25 0.47
CA ILE A 179 21.90 -1.55 0.20
C ILE A 179 22.12 -0.43 1.23
N LEU A 180 21.07 0.36 1.53
CA LEU A 180 21.11 1.44 2.53
C LEU A 180 20.61 0.95 3.90
N SER A 181 20.83 -0.29 4.18
CA SER A 181 20.22 -1.13 5.22
C SER A 181 20.11 -0.49 6.59
N LEU A 182 19.02 -0.82 7.31
CA LEU A 182 18.86 -0.62 8.75
C LEU A 182 20.07 -1.12 9.56
N ILE A 183 20.72 -2.20 9.12
CA ILE A 183 21.90 -2.77 9.77
C ILE A 183 23.08 -1.77 9.72
N HIS A 184 23.31 -1.12 8.59
CA HIS A 184 24.40 -0.13 8.46
C HIS A 184 24.15 1.14 9.27
N ILE A 185 22.87 1.48 9.51
CA ILE A 185 22.50 2.67 10.28
C ILE A 185 22.53 2.36 11.79
N SER A 186 22.17 1.12 12.17
CA SER A 186 22.11 0.70 13.58
C SER A 186 23.47 0.25 14.15
N GLU A 187 24.40 -0.19 13.28
CA GLU A 187 25.75 -0.63 13.67
C GLU A 187 26.84 0.00 12.77
N PRO A 188 27.01 1.34 12.78
CA PRO A 188 27.96 2.02 11.87
C PRO A 188 29.43 1.73 12.22
N THR A 189 29.73 1.03 13.30
CA THR A 189 31.08 0.90 13.87
C THR A 189 31.65 -0.51 13.85
N ARG A 190 30.99 -1.52 13.29
CA ARG A 190 31.64 -2.83 13.10
C ARG A 190 32.54 -2.81 11.86
N PRO A 191 33.89 -2.81 12.04
CA PRO A 191 34.78 -3.09 10.91
C PRO A 191 34.59 -4.55 10.45
N TYR A 192 34.56 -4.76 9.16
CA TYR A 192 34.56 -6.09 8.54
C TYR A 192 35.90 -6.78 8.75
#